data_6902d146ce22f5564f42fb749d69a10e
#
_entry.id   6902d146ce22f5564f42fb749d69a10e
#
_cell.length_a   1.000
_cell.length_b   1.000
_cell.length_c   1.000
_cell.angle_alpha   90.00
_cell.angle_beta   90.00
_cell.angle_gamma   90.00
#
_symmetry.space_group_name_H-M   'P 1'
#
loop_
_entity.id
_entity.type
_entity.pdbx_description
1 polymer ?
#
loop_
_entity_poly.entity_id
_entity_poly.type
_entity_poly.pdbx_seq_one_letter_code
_entity_poly.pdbx_strand_id
1 'polypeptide(L)'
;MSLTAYNHVPLPSFMYGTAWKKEATTQLVQLAVASGFTAIDTANQLIHYQEALVGEALQALAKKGIKRDTLFLQTKFTSIDGQGGRAPYDSSANLATQVRQSFDSSLVHLGTEYVDSYVLHAPISRRGLGAADWEVWAAMEELYRSGKTKRIGISNVAAGQLAQLCEQAN
;
A
#
# COMPACT_ATOMS: atom_id res chain seq x y z
N MET A 1 -11.41 -20.27 -9.75
CA MET A 1 -11.53 -20.23 -8.28
C MET A 1 -11.41 -18.79 -7.85
N SER A 2 -12.31 -18.30 -7.02
CA SER A 2 -12.21 -16.96 -6.43
C SER A 2 -11.27 -17.03 -5.22
N LEU A 3 -10.28 -16.14 -5.17
CA LEU A 3 -9.42 -15.99 -4.00
C LEU A 3 -10.19 -15.24 -2.91
N THR A 4 -10.10 -15.70 -1.68
CA THR A 4 -10.68 -15.02 -0.52
C THR A 4 -9.64 -14.85 0.58
N ALA A 5 -9.70 -13.73 1.30
CA ALA A 5 -8.91 -13.56 2.52
C ALA A 5 -9.44 -14.46 3.65
N TYR A 6 -8.69 -14.59 4.73
CA TYR A 6 -9.08 -15.35 5.93
C TYR A 6 -10.48 -14.98 6.46
N ASN A 7 -10.87 -13.73 6.33
CA ASN A 7 -12.19 -13.20 6.71
C ASN A 7 -13.27 -13.35 5.62
N HIS A 8 -13.07 -14.23 4.63
CA HIS A 8 -13.96 -14.48 3.48
C HIS A 8 -14.20 -13.28 2.56
N VAL A 9 -13.43 -12.21 2.68
CA VAL A 9 -13.53 -11.06 1.76
C VAL A 9 -12.86 -11.41 0.44
N PRO A 10 -13.53 -11.19 -0.72
CA PRO A 10 -12.96 -11.47 -2.04
C PRO A 10 -11.65 -10.69 -2.25
N LEU A 11 -10.67 -11.38 -2.83
CA LEU A 11 -9.40 -10.79 -3.27
C LEU A 11 -9.35 -10.77 -4.80
N PRO A 12 -8.75 -9.73 -5.40
CA PRO A 12 -8.52 -9.72 -6.84
C PRO A 12 -7.57 -10.85 -7.24
N SER A 13 -7.84 -11.49 -8.39
CA SER A 13 -7.00 -12.57 -8.89
C SER A 13 -5.61 -12.09 -9.31
N PHE A 14 -5.50 -10.85 -9.75
CA PHE A 14 -4.26 -10.17 -10.10
C PHE A 14 -4.42 -8.66 -10.00
N MET A 15 -3.31 -7.95 -9.91
CA MET A 15 -3.25 -6.50 -9.71
C MET A 15 -2.39 -5.85 -10.78
N TYR A 16 -2.75 -4.65 -11.20
CA TYR A 16 -1.90 -3.82 -12.04
C TYR A 16 -0.88 -3.07 -11.19
N GLY A 17 0.41 -3.37 -11.38
CA GLY A 17 1.51 -2.71 -10.68
C GLY A 17 1.96 -1.42 -11.36
N THR A 18 2.14 -0.35 -10.56
CA THR A 18 2.47 1.00 -11.07
C THR A 18 3.95 1.36 -10.94
N ALA A 19 4.80 0.46 -10.45
CA ALA A 19 6.25 0.70 -10.37
C ALA A 19 6.85 1.01 -11.74
N TRP A 20 7.78 1.99 -11.77
CA TRP A 20 8.56 2.36 -12.96
C TRP A 20 7.76 2.90 -14.15
N LYS A 21 6.50 3.30 -13.95
CA LYS A 21 5.65 3.85 -15.03
C LYS A 21 5.88 5.34 -15.26
N LYS A 22 6.55 6.02 -14.30
CA LYS A 22 6.90 7.45 -14.38
C LYS A 22 5.68 8.30 -14.80
N GLU A 23 5.87 9.18 -15.75
CA GLU A 23 4.83 10.11 -16.25
C GLU A 23 3.69 9.39 -16.97
N ALA A 24 3.89 8.17 -17.43
CA ALA A 24 2.84 7.36 -18.08
C ALA A 24 1.86 6.73 -17.06
N THR A 25 2.09 6.86 -15.74
CA THR A 25 1.30 6.21 -14.70
C THR A 25 -0.19 6.48 -14.86
N THR A 26 -0.61 7.73 -15.00
CA THR A 26 -2.03 8.13 -15.14
C THR A 26 -2.69 7.44 -16.33
N GLN A 27 -2.04 7.46 -17.50
CA GLN A 27 -2.59 6.84 -18.70
C GLN A 27 -2.65 5.31 -18.60
N LEU A 28 -1.59 4.71 -18.08
CA LEU A 28 -1.48 3.24 -17.97
C LEU A 28 -2.46 2.66 -16.94
N VAL A 29 -2.72 3.35 -15.82
CA VAL A 29 -3.75 2.94 -14.85
C VAL A 29 -5.14 2.99 -15.49
N GLN A 30 -5.47 4.06 -16.24
CA GLN A 30 -6.75 4.14 -16.95
C GLN A 30 -6.88 3.02 -17.99
N LEU A 31 -5.82 2.74 -18.74
CA LEU A 31 -5.79 1.64 -19.72
C LEU A 31 -5.99 0.28 -19.04
N ALA A 32 -5.30 0.03 -17.92
CA ALA A 32 -5.43 -1.20 -17.16
C ALA A 32 -6.89 -1.43 -16.72
N VAL A 33 -7.53 -0.40 -16.15
CA VAL A 33 -8.95 -0.50 -15.74
C VAL A 33 -9.86 -0.72 -16.95
N ALA A 34 -9.65 -0.02 -18.05
CA ALA A 34 -10.40 -0.23 -19.30
C ALA A 34 -10.20 -1.64 -19.88
N SER A 35 -9.05 -2.29 -19.58
CA SER A 35 -8.73 -3.67 -19.97
C SER A 35 -9.25 -4.73 -18.98
N GLY A 36 -10.00 -4.32 -17.95
CA GLY A 36 -10.64 -5.24 -17.00
C GLY A 36 -9.87 -5.45 -15.69
N PHE A 37 -8.77 -4.75 -15.43
CA PHE A 37 -8.17 -4.77 -14.11
C PHE A 37 -9.07 -4.04 -13.10
N THR A 38 -9.30 -4.67 -11.97
CA THR A 38 -10.06 -4.09 -10.85
C THR A 38 -9.19 -3.82 -9.64
N ALA A 39 -7.90 -4.11 -9.72
CA ALA A 39 -6.96 -3.92 -8.63
C ALA A 39 -5.70 -3.17 -9.11
N ILE A 40 -5.27 -2.22 -8.30
CA ILE A 40 -4.12 -1.36 -8.57
C ILE A 40 -3.17 -1.44 -7.38
N ASP A 41 -1.89 -1.69 -7.66
CA ASP A 41 -0.80 -1.70 -6.69
C ASP A 41 0.11 -0.50 -6.90
N THR A 42 0.31 0.28 -5.85
CA THR A 42 1.24 1.41 -5.79
C THR A 42 2.03 1.40 -4.49
N ALA A 43 2.83 2.41 -4.23
CA ALA A 43 3.52 2.63 -2.96
C ALA A 43 3.89 4.11 -2.79
N ASN A 44 3.94 4.58 -1.55
CA ASN A 44 4.49 5.89 -1.21
C ASN A 44 6.02 5.82 -1.14
N GLN A 45 6.62 5.55 -2.29
CA GLN A 45 8.07 5.45 -2.51
C GLN A 45 8.45 6.24 -3.76
N LEU A 46 8.99 7.41 -3.56
CA LEU A 46 9.19 8.42 -4.59
C LEU A 46 10.19 8.04 -5.70
N ILE A 47 11.02 7.02 -5.47
CA ILE A 47 12.02 6.58 -6.46
C ILE A 47 11.35 5.80 -7.61
N HIS A 48 10.41 4.92 -7.27
CA HIS A 48 9.90 3.94 -8.21
C HIS A 48 8.42 4.15 -8.55
N TYR A 49 7.69 4.93 -7.75
CA TYR A 49 6.25 5.10 -7.86
C TYR A 49 5.86 6.57 -7.97
N GLN A 50 4.79 6.83 -8.69
CA GLN A 50 4.18 8.15 -8.82
C GLN A 50 2.74 8.07 -8.28
N GLU A 51 2.62 7.99 -6.95
CA GLU A 51 1.32 7.75 -6.29
C GLU A 51 0.29 8.84 -6.59
N ALA A 52 0.73 10.10 -6.71
CA ALA A 52 -0.16 11.21 -7.10
C ALA A 52 -0.75 11.03 -8.51
N LEU A 53 0.03 10.48 -9.45
CA LEU A 53 -0.46 10.19 -10.81
C LEU A 53 -1.45 9.01 -10.83
N VAL A 54 -1.38 8.10 -9.85
CA VAL A 54 -2.44 7.10 -9.63
C VAL A 54 -3.73 7.81 -9.18
N GLY A 55 -3.64 8.76 -8.26
CA GLY A 55 -4.79 9.59 -7.83
C GLY A 55 -5.44 10.34 -8.98
N GLU A 56 -4.66 10.95 -9.86
CA GLU A 56 -5.18 11.59 -11.09
C GLU A 56 -5.95 10.58 -11.97
N ALA A 57 -5.42 9.36 -12.11
CA ALA A 57 -6.10 8.31 -12.87
C ALA A 57 -7.43 7.93 -12.21
N LEU A 58 -7.47 7.79 -10.88
CA LEU A 58 -8.70 7.49 -10.13
C LEU A 58 -9.75 8.59 -10.32
N GLN A 59 -9.36 9.87 -10.29
CA GLN A 59 -10.26 10.99 -10.55
C GLN A 59 -10.79 10.97 -11.99
N ALA A 60 -9.94 10.67 -12.98
CA ALA A 60 -10.35 10.56 -14.38
C ALA A 60 -11.31 9.38 -14.59
N LEU A 61 -11.09 8.25 -13.91
CA LEU A 61 -11.98 7.07 -13.93
C LEU A 61 -13.32 7.39 -13.27
N ALA A 62 -13.32 8.11 -12.16
CA ALA A 62 -14.56 8.54 -11.49
C ALA A 62 -15.44 9.42 -12.41
N LYS A 63 -14.84 10.34 -13.18
CA LYS A 63 -15.56 11.13 -14.20
C LYS A 63 -16.16 10.27 -15.31
N LYS A 64 -15.63 9.06 -15.53
CA LYS A 64 -16.15 8.06 -16.48
C LYS A 64 -17.16 7.09 -15.84
N GLY A 65 -17.54 7.32 -14.57
CA GLY A 65 -18.52 6.51 -13.86
C GLY A 65 -17.95 5.29 -13.12
N ILE A 66 -16.63 5.10 -13.10
CA ILE A 66 -15.98 4.04 -12.32
C ILE A 66 -15.90 4.47 -10.85
N LYS A 67 -16.63 3.79 -9.98
CA LYS A 67 -16.68 4.13 -8.55
C LYS A 67 -15.45 3.60 -7.80
N ARG A 68 -15.00 4.35 -6.77
CA ARG A 68 -13.85 3.96 -5.93
C ARG A 68 -14.02 2.58 -5.27
N ASP A 69 -15.23 2.24 -4.84
CA ASP A 69 -15.56 0.98 -4.18
C ASP A 69 -15.57 -0.24 -5.12
N THR A 70 -15.54 -0.03 -6.43
CA THR A 70 -15.39 -1.11 -7.42
C THR A 70 -13.92 -1.44 -7.71
N LEU A 71 -12.99 -0.68 -7.16
CA LEU A 71 -11.55 -0.86 -7.34
C LEU A 71 -10.90 -1.28 -6.02
N PHE A 72 -10.03 -2.29 -6.08
CA PHE A 72 -9.13 -2.64 -4.99
C PHE A 72 -7.85 -1.82 -5.12
N LEU A 73 -7.55 -1.00 -4.13
CA LEU A 73 -6.38 -0.12 -4.12
C LEU A 73 -5.43 -0.51 -3.01
N GLN A 74 -4.20 -0.86 -3.38
CA GLN A 74 -3.11 -1.17 -2.46
C GLN A 74 -2.03 -0.11 -2.53
N THR A 75 -1.56 0.35 -1.37
CA THR A 75 -0.33 1.11 -1.25
C THR A 75 0.55 0.57 -0.12
N LYS A 76 1.75 1.14 0.05
CA LYS A 76 2.77 0.57 0.94
C LYS A 76 3.48 1.63 1.77
N PHE A 77 3.80 1.30 3.01
CA PHE A 77 4.82 2.00 3.79
C PHE A 77 6.19 1.51 3.38
N THR A 78 7.09 2.43 3.06
CA THR A 78 8.49 2.16 2.78
C THR A 78 9.33 2.87 3.83
N SER A 79 10.20 2.15 4.54
CA SER A 79 11.13 2.72 5.51
C SER A 79 12.16 3.64 4.83
N ILE A 80 12.85 4.46 5.62
CA ILE A 80 13.79 5.47 5.12
C ILE A 80 14.88 4.88 4.22
N ASP A 81 15.36 3.68 4.52
CA ASP A 81 16.39 3.01 3.72
C ASP A 81 15.91 2.68 2.31
N GLY A 82 14.61 2.53 2.11
CA GLY A 82 13.99 2.30 0.80
C GLY A 82 13.56 3.58 0.07
N GLN A 83 13.70 4.77 0.66
CA GLN A 83 13.18 6.02 0.13
C GLN A 83 14.15 6.82 -0.76
N GLY A 84 15.44 6.45 -0.79
CA GLY A 84 16.42 7.13 -1.65
C GLY A 84 16.64 8.62 -1.37
N GLY A 85 16.50 9.02 -0.13
CA GLY A 85 16.85 10.37 0.36
C GLY A 85 15.69 11.37 0.46
N ARG A 86 14.51 11.06 -0.08
CA ARG A 86 13.27 11.85 0.17
C ARG A 86 12.15 10.95 0.63
N ALA A 87 11.69 11.17 1.86
CA ALA A 87 10.57 10.45 2.43
C ALA A 87 9.29 11.32 2.47
N PRO A 88 8.09 10.71 2.37
CA PRO A 88 6.82 11.43 2.52
C PRO A 88 6.42 11.63 3.98
N TYR A 89 7.38 11.58 4.90
CA TYR A 89 7.21 11.69 6.34
C TYR A 89 8.47 12.30 6.97
N ASP A 90 8.36 12.77 8.21
CA ASP A 90 9.50 13.23 9.02
C ASP A 90 10.37 12.02 9.43
N SER A 91 11.55 11.91 8.83
CA SER A 91 12.49 10.81 9.09
C SER A 91 13.11 10.85 10.50
N SER A 92 12.97 11.96 11.23
CA SER A 92 13.41 12.09 12.64
C SER A 92 12.36 11.63 13.66
N ALA A 93 11.11 11.47 13.23
CA ALA A 93 10.04 10.97 14.07
C ALA A 93 10.20 9.46 14.37
N ASN A 94 9.51 8.96 15.41
CA ASN A 94 9.44 7.52 15.67
C ASN A 94 8.73 6.79 14.51
N LEU A 95 8.95 5.49 14.38
CA LEU A 95 8.45 4.70 13.26
C LEU A 95 6.92 4.69 13.18
N ALA A 96 6.24 4.63 14.30
CA ALA A 96 4.78 4.70 14.33
C ALA A 96 4.25 6.02 13.73
N THR A 97 4.91 7.14 14.01
CA THR A 97 4.58 8.44 13.42
C THR A 97 4.90 8.47 11.93
N GLN A 98 6.05 7.93 11.50
CA GLN A 98 6.40 7.82 10.09
C GLN A 98 5.35 7.03 9.30
N VAL A 99 4.87 5.91 9.85
CA VAL A 99 3.79 5.09 9.22
C VAL A 99 2.52 5.91 9.03
N ARG A 100 2.06 6.63 10.09
CA ARG A 100 0.85 7.45 10.02
C ARG A 100 1.00 8.59 9.00
N GLN A 101 2.11 9.32 9.03
CA GLN A 101 2.38 10.41 8.09
C GLN A 101 2.46 9.90 6.64
N SER A 102 3.14 8.78 6.40
CA SER A 102 3.20 8.13 5.09
C SER A 102 1.81 7.73 4.60
N PHE A 103 1.00 7.17 5.47
CA PHE A 103 -0.36 6.76 5.15
C PHE A 103 -1.27 7.96 4.83
N ASP A 104 -1.25 8.99 5.65
CA ASP A 104 -2.04 10.21 5.43
C ASP A 104 -1.61 10.91 4.11
N SER A 105 -0.32 10.94 3.82
CA SER A 105 0.22 11.39 2.53
C SER A 105 -0.31 10.56 1.36
N SER A 106 -0.37 9.23 1.51
CA SER A 106 -0.94 8.35 0.48
C SER A 106 -2.42 8.64 0.23
N LEU A 107 -3.22 8.88 1.27
CA LEU A 107 -4.63 9.23 1.10
C LEU A 107 -4.80 10.52 0.30
N VAL A 108 -3.96 11.54 0.58
CA VAL A 108 -3.94 12.80 -0.17
C VAL A 108 -3.54 12.57 -1.63
N HIS A 109 -2.45 11.85 -1.89
CA HIS A 109 -1.99 11.55 -3.24
C HIS A 109 -3.05 10.81 -4.06
N LEU A 110 -3.70 9.82 -3.45
CA LEU A 110 -4.68 8.96 -4.11
C LEU A 110 -6.08 9.58 -4.20
N GLY A 111 -6.34 10.67 -3.47
CA GLY A 111 -7.64 11.35 -3.43
C GLY A 111 -8.76 10.45 -2.88
N THR A 112 -8.47 9.69 -1.81
CA THR A 112 -9.40 8.73 -1.20
C THR A 112 -9.32 8.78 0.32
N GLU A 113 -10.38 8.37 1.00
CA GLU A 113 -10.44 8.33 2.47
C GLU A 113 -9.96 6.99 3.05
N TYR A 114 -9.80 5.96 2.21
CA TYR A 114 -9.36 4.62 2.61
C TYR A 114 -8.61 3.91 1.49
N VAL A 115 -7.83 2.90 1.87
CA VAL A 115 -7.26 1.91 0.94
C VAL A 115 -7.78 0.51 1.26
N ASP A 116 -7.77 -0.38 0.26
CA ASP A 116 -8.22 -1.76 0.46
C ASP A 116 -7.10 -2.63 1.07
N SER A 117 -5.85 -2.24 0.87
CA SER A 117 -4.68 -2.91 1.44
C SER A 117 -3.54 -1.92 1.71
N TYR A 118 -2.96 -2.00 2.89
CA TYR A 118 -1.74 -1.27 3.26
C TYR A 118 -0.64 -2.27 3.61
N VAL A 119 0.49 -2.18 2.94
CA VAL A 119 1.55 -3.20 3.00
C VAL A 119 2.84 -2.62 3.53
N LEU A 120 3.49 -3.28 4.49
CA LEU A 120 4.89 -3.02 4.78
C LEU A 120 5.73 -3.47 3.58
N HIS A 121 6.37 -2.52 2.90
CA HIS A 121 7.03 -2.75 1.61
C HIS A 121 8.17 -3.77 1.70
N ALA A 122 8.92 -3.73 2.82
CA ALA A 122 9.92 -4.72 3.20
C ALA A 122 10.16 -4.63 4.71
N PRO A 123 10.54 -5.73 5.38
CA PRO A 123 11.05 -5.66 6.74
C PRO A 123 12.25 -4.71 6.85
N ILE A 124 12.34 -3.99 7.98
CA ILE A 124 13.51 -3.18 8.33
C ILE A 124 14.67 -4.11 8.73
N SER A 125 14.35 -5.16 9.46
CA SER A 125 15.31 -6.15 9.92
C SER A 125 15.69 -7.13 8.82
N ARG A 126 16.99 -7.38 8.64
CA ARG A 126 17.49 -8.30 7.61
C ARG A 126 17.27 -9.78 7.97
N ARG A 127 17.16 -10.11 9.25
CA ARG A 127 16.96 -11.46 9.77
C ARG A 127 15.91 -11.43 10.87
N GLY A 128 14.87 -12.26 10.73
CA GLY A 128 13.71 -12.21 11.62
C GLY A 128 12.95 -10.89 11.54
N LEU A 129 12.03 -10.66 12.46
CA LEU A 129 11.35 -9.38 12.67
C LEU A 129 11.84 -8.81 14.01
N GLY A 130 12.42 -7.61 13.97
CA GLY A 130 12.96 -6.93 15.15
C GLY A 130 11.96 -5.93 15.74
N ALA A 131 12.38 -5.22 16.81
CA ALA A 131 11.55 -4.24 17.50
C ALA A 131 11.02 -3.13 16.55
N ALA A 132 11.85 -2.70 15.59
CA ALA A 132 11.46 -1.71 14.59
C ALA A 132 10.32 -2.22 13.67
N ASP A 133 10.37 -3.49 13.25
CA ASP A 133 9.31 -4.08 12.43
C ASP A 133 8.01 -4.18 13.22
N TRP A 134 8.07 -4.52 14.49
CA TRP A 134 6.89 -4.61 15.37
C TRP A 134 6.29 -3.26 15.69
N GLU A 135 7.10 -2.19 15.84
CA GLU A 135 6.60 -0.82 15.99
C GLU A 135 5.81 -0.38 14.73
N VAL A 136 6.36 -0.66 13.55
CA VAL A 136 5.69 -0.38 12.27
C VAL A 136 4.39 -1.19 12.16
N TRP A 137 4.45 -2.49 12.47
CA TRP A 137 3.28 -3.37 12.37
C TRP A 137 2.16 -2.94 13.30
N ALA A 138 2.47 -2.59 14.56
CA ALA A 138 1.49 -2.07 15.51
C ALA A 138 0.79 -0.80 15.00
N ALA A 139 1.53 0.13 14.40
CA ALA A 139 0.94 1.31 13.78
C ALA A 139 0.04 0.97 12.58
N MET A 140 0.40 -0.03 11.77
CA MET A 140 -0.44 -0.51 10.69
C MET A 140 -1.72 -1.19 11.20
N GLU A 141 -1.65 -1.95 12.30
CA GLU A 141 -2.83 -2.51 12.96
C GLU A 141 -3.78 -1.43 13.50
N GLU A 142 -3.26 -0.31 14.02
CA GLU A 142 -4.10 0.83 14.41
C GLU A 142 -4.85 1.42 13.21
N LEU A 143 -4.21 1.57 12.06
CA LEU A 143 -4.85 2.01 10.82
C LEU A 143 -5.93 1.02 10.35
N TYR A 144 -5.68 -0.27 10.49
CA TYR A 144 -6.68 -1.30 10.21
C TYR A 144 -7.87 -1.22 11.16
N ARG A 145 -7.63 -1.14 12.48
CA ARG A 145 -8.72 -1.02 13.49
C ARG A 145 -9.53 0.26 13.33
N SER A 146 -8.93 1.33 12.83
CA SER A 146 -9.63 2.59 12.53
C SER A 146 -10.50 2.55 11.27
N GLY A 147 -10.40 1.46 10.48
CA GLY A 147 -11.13 1.31 9.21
C GLY A 147 -10.52 2.07 8.03
N LYS A 148 -9.40 2.78 8.21
CA LYS A 148 -8.70 3.51 7.13
C LYS A 148 -8.05 2.57 6.10
N THR A 149 -7.70 1.36 6.50
CA THR A 149 -7.34 0.29 5.59
C THR A 149 -8.14 -0.98 5.90
N LYS A 150 -8.55 -1.70 4.87
CA LYS A 150 -9.34 -2.94 5.05
C LYS A 150 -8.48 -4.17 5.28
N ARG A 151 -7.19 -4.09 4.97
CA ARG A 151 -6.19 -5.16 5.13
C ARG A 151 -4.83 -4.57 5.38
N ILE A 152 -4.01 -5.31 6.09
CA ILE A 152 -2.59 -5.04 6.21
C ILE A 152 -1.80 -6.28 5.77
N GLY A 153 -0.56 -6.08 5.36
CA GLY A 153 0.29 -7.15 4.88
C GLY A 153 1.76 -6.76 4.86
N ILE A 154 2.58 -7.68 4.42
CA ILE A 154 4.02 -7.50 4.29
C ILE A 154 4.49 -8.03 2.93
N SER A 155 5.48 -7.39 2.32
CA SER A 155 6.12 -7.84 1.10
C SER A 155 7.64 -7.91 1.24
N ASN A 156 8.32 -8.49 0.24
CA ASN A 156 9.78 -8.65 0.25
C ASN A 156 10.29 -9.34 1.54
N VAL A 157 9.58 -10.33 1.98
CA VAL A 157 9.73 -11.02 3.26
C VAL A 157 10.22 -12.45 3.03
N ALA A 158 11.16 -12.91 3.87
CA ALA A 158 11.58 -14.30 3.88
C ALA A 158 10.51 -15.19 4.55
N ALA A 159 10.44 -16.47 4.19
CA ALA A 159 9.46 -17.40 4.75
C ALA A 159 9.46 -17.46 6.29
N GLY A 160 10.67 -17.44 6.91
CA GLY A 160 10.79 -17.40 8.37
C GLY A 160 10.27 -16.13 9.03
N GLN A 161 10.44 -14.95 8.36
CA GLN A 161 9.87 -13.69 8.84
C GLN A 161 8.33 -13.69 8.71
N LEU A 162 7.80 -14.25 7.62
CA LEU A 162 6.36 -14.38 7.43
C LEU A 162 5.75 -15.32 8.50
N ALA A 163 6.38 -16.46 8.77
CA ALA A 163 5.94 -17.37 9.82
C ALA A 163 5.91 -16.67 11.19
N GLN A 164 6.99 -15.95 11.55
CA GLN A 164 7.06 -15.17 12.77
C GLN A 164 5.94 -14.11 12.86
N LEU A 165 5.63 -13.43 11.75
CA LEU A 165 4.53 -12.47 11.71
C LEU A 165 3.19 -13.17 11.97
N CYS A 166 2.91 -14.27 11.28
CA CYS A 166 1.64 -15.00 11.43
C CYS A 166 1.45 -15.62 12.85
N GLU A 167 2.54 -15.92 13.55
CA GLU A 167 2.49 -16.45 14.92
C GLU A 167 2.25 -15.36 15.97
N GLN A 168 2.68 -14.13 15.73
CA GLN A 168 2.73 -13.07 16.74
C GLN A 168 1.81 -11.88 16.44
N ALA A 169 1.33 -11.71 15.20
CA ALA A 169 0.39 -10.66 14.85
C ALA A 169 -1.01 -10.95 15.45
N ASN A 170 -1.68 -9.89 15.90
CA ASN A 170 -3.01 -9.95 16.53
C ASN A 170 -4.14 -9.85 15.49
#